data_c137b229dc313a8da5a401cd5156989c
#
_entry.id   c137b229dc313a8da5a401cd5156989c
#
_cell.length_a   1.000
_cell.length_b   1.000
_cell.length_c   1.000
_cell.angle_alpha   90.00
_cell.angle_beta   90.00
_cell.angle_gamma   90.00
#
_symmetry.space_group_name_H-M   'P 1'
#
loop_
_entity.id
_entity.type
_entity.pdbx_description
1 polymer ?
#
loop_
_entity_poly.entity_id
_entity_poly.type
_entity_poly.pdbx_seq_one_letter_code
_entity_poly.pdbx_strand_id
1 'polypeptide(L)'
;MSGYLIGNQAAGMLPLPPQHELEWWYLFYFATERGRAGYAKHRHDFAKLIWHLASPRWNFDDATFDRSAASFDNPDHVDIVIHNYRWRLGLAESESRFGDLERRLAEGPEITVPTITLEGDANGAPHPEAAAYARKFTGRYAHRVITGGVGHNMPQEAPQAFAQAVVDVDRL
;
A
#
# COMPACT_ATOMS: atom_id res chain seq x y z
N MET A 1 -1.63 -4.14 4.21
CA MET A 1 -0.37 -3.39 4.04
C MET A 1 0.20 -3.82 2.70
N SER A 2 0.08 -2.98 1.69
CA SER A 2 0.83 -3.24 0.47
C SER A 2 2.31 -3.09 0.80
N GLY A 3 3.07 -4.17 0.64
CA GLY A 3 4.50 -4.05 0.68
C GLY A 3 4.93 -3.13 -0.45
N TYR A 4 5.54 -2.00 -0.13
CA TYR A 4 6.17 -1.19 -1.14
C TYR A 4 7.31 -1.99 -1.75
N LEU A 5 7.06 -2.46 -2.93
CA LEU A 5 8.15 -2.79 -3.82
C LEU A 5 8.92 -1.51 -4.03
N ILE A 6 10.17 -1.53 -3.67
CA ILE A 6 11.09 -0.41 -3.67
C ILE A 6 10.83 0.48 -4.88
N GLY A 7 10.11 1.56 -4.65
CA GLY A 7 9.84 2.62 -5.59
C GLY A 7 10.69 3.83 -5.25
N ASN A 8 10.75 4.79 -6.14
CA ASN A 8 11.32 6.08 -5.86
C ASN A 8 10.32 7.20 -6.16
N GLN A 9 10.55 8.36 -5.59
CA GLN A 9 9.70 9.53 -5.77
C GLN A 9 9.61 9.96 -7.24
N ALA A 10 10.71 9.91 -7.98
CA ALA A 10 10.74 10.29 -9.39
C ALA A 10 9.80 9.41 -10.24
N ALA A 11 9.75 8.10 -9.98
CA ALA A 11 8.80 7.21 -10.65
C ALA A 11 7.35 7.52 -10.26
N GLY A 12 7.10 7.90 -9.01
CA GLY A 12 5.78 8.29 -8.51
C GLY A 12 5.24 9.60 -9.12
N MET A 13 6.10 10.42 -9.71
CA MET A 13 5.72 11.67 -10.38
C MET A 13 5.40 11.50 -11.87
N LEU A 14 5.62 10.32 -12.44
CA LEU A 14 5.29 10.05 -13.84
C LEU A 14 3.77 9.81 -13.99
N PRO A 15 3.13 10.41 -15.02
CA PRO A 15 1.71 10.21 -15.24
C PRO A 15 1.41 8.77 -15.64
N LEU A 16 0.31 8.24 -15.14
CA LEU A 16 -0.22 6.93 -15.48
C LEU A 16 -1.31 7.05 -16.56
N PRO A 17 -1.71 5.94 -17.20
CA PRO A 17 -2.90 5.92 -18.04
C PRO A 17 -4.14 6.38 -17.25
N PRO A 18 -5.12 7.08 -17.87
CA PRO A 18 -6.26 7.69 -17.17
C PRO A 18 -7.05 6.75 -16.26
N GLN A 19 -7.17 5.47 -16.63
CA GLN A 19 -7.85 4.48 -15.80
C GLN A 19 -7.12 4.26 -14.48
N HIS A 20 -5.79 4.17 -14.52
CA HIS A 20 -4.98 4.01 -13.29
C HIS A 20 -4.95 5.30 -12.46
N GLU A 21 -4.96 6.47 -13.09
CA GLU A 21 -5.11 7.75 -12.36
C GLU A 21 -6.46 7.82 -11.62
N LEU A 22 -7.53 7.31 -12.23
CA LEU A 22 -8.84 7.23 -11.59
C LEU A 22 -8.81 6.30 -10.36
N GLU A 23 -8.09 5.20 -10.41
CA GLU A 23 -7.92 4.28 -9.28
C GLU A 23 -7.11 4.92 -8.13
N TRP A 24 -6.16 5.80 -8.47
CA TRP A 24 -5.34 6.55 -7.54
C TRP A 24 -5.90 7.95 -7.21
N TRP A 25 -7.18 8.23 -7.47
CA TRP A 25 -7.82 9.55 -7.31
C TRP A 25 -7.51 10.24 -5.98
N TYR A 26 -7.34 9.47 -4.91
CA TYR A 26 -7.08 10.00 -3.59
C TYR A 26 -5.67 10.61 -3.45
N LEU A 27 -4.72 10.30 -4.31
CA LEU A 27 -3.43 10.99 -4.38
C LEU A 27 -3.64 12.48 -4.65
N PHE A 28 -4.47 12.80 -5.65
CA PHE A 28 -4.80 14.19 -6.02
C PHE A 28 -5.67 14.86 -4.96
N TYR A 29 -6.55 14.09 -4.33
CA TYR A 29 -7.33 14.59 -3.21
C TYR A 29 -6.43 15.03 -2.05
N PHE A 30 -5.48 14.21 -1.63
CA PHE A 30 -4.53 14.50 -0.56
C PHE A 30 -3.49 15.57 -0.92
N ALA A 31 -3.26 15.84 -2.21
CA ALA A 31 -2.39 16.93 -2.67
C ALA A 31 -2.94 18.31 -2.29
N THR A 32 -4.26 18.44 -2.12
CA THR A 32 -4.96 19.71 -1.91
C THR A 32 -5.26 19.99 -0.43
N GLU A 33 -5.42 21.29 -0.08
CA GLU A 33 -5.92 21.67 1.26
C GLU A 33 -7.36 21.23 1.50
N ARG A 34 -8.18 21.21 0.44
CA ARG A 34 -9.54 20.65 0.50
C ARG A 34 -9.50 19.18 0.91
N GLY A 35 -8.60 18.41 0.32
CA GLY A 35 -8.44 16.98 0.62
C GLY A 35 -7.96 16.75 2.05
N ARG A 36 -6.98 17.54 2.52
CA ARG A 36 -6.53 17.50 3.90
C ARG A 36 -7.68 17.77 4.89
N ALA A 37 -8.42 18.84 4.68
CA ALA A 37 -9.55 19.21 5.54
C ALA A 37 -10.68 18.15 5.49
N GLY A 38 -10.98 17.60 4.31
CA GLY A 38 -11.97 16.57 4.13
C GLY A 38 -11.57 15.27 4.81
N TYR A 39 -10.31 14.84 4.69
CA TYR A 39 -9.80 13.67 5.39
C TYR A 39 -9.81 13.84 6.91
N ALA A 40 -9.38 14.98 7.41
CA ALA A 40 -9.43 15.28 8.85
C ALA A 40 -10.85 15.16 9.42
N LYS A 41 -11.85 15.60 8.64
CA LYS A 41 -13.26 15.57 9.05
C LYS A 41 -13.92 14.20 8.91
N HIS A 42 -13.55 13.42 7.89
CA HIS A 42 -14.25 12.20 7.45
C HIS A 42 -13.31 11.00 7.34
N ARG A 43 -12.24 10.93 8.13
CA ARG A 43 -11.19 9.90 7.97
C ARG A 43 -11.70 8.47 8.12
N HIS A 44 -12.66 8.23 9.00
CA HIS A 44 -13.27 6.91 9.17
C HIS A 44 -14.05 6.48 7.93
N ASP A 45 -14.94 7.33 7.43
CA ASP A 45 -15.74 7.06 6.22
C ASP A 45 -14.84 6.89 5.01
N PHE A 46 -13.81 7.74 4.91
CA PHE A 46 -12.81 7.66 3.84
C PHE A 46 -12.07 6.32 3.86
N ALA A 47 -11.54 5.93 5.01
CA ALA A 47 -10.81 4.68 5.15
C ALA A 47 -11.70 3.45 4.87
N LYS A 48 -12.96 3.48 5.33
CA LYS A 48 -13.93 2.43 5.06
C LYS A 48 -14.27 2.32 3.57
N LEU A 49 -14.42 3.46 2.87
CA LEU A 49 -14.57 3.48 1.42
C LEU A 49 -13.36 2.85 0.72
N ILE A 50 -12.12 3.20 1.12
CA ILE A 50 -10.92 2.61 0.54
C ILE A 50 -10.87 1.09 0.79
N TRP A 51 -11.28 0.60 1.96
CA TRP A 51 -11.35 -0.83 2.21
C TRP A 51 -12.31 -1.55 1.25
N HIS A 52 -13.50 -0.98 1.01
CA HIS A 52 -14.46 -1.55 0.05
C HIS A 52 -13.92 -1.54 -1.39
N LEU A 53 -13.25 -0.45 -1.80
CA LEU A 53 -12.67 -0.36 -3.15
C LEU A 53 -11.49 -1.31 -3.33
N ALA A 54 -10.64 -1.43 -2.33
CA ALA A 54 -9.44 -2.25 -2.39
C ALA A 54 -9.72 -3.76 -2.18
N SER A 55 -10.80 -4.09 -1.49
CA SER A 55 -11.23 -5.47 -1.20
C SER A 55 -12.71 -5.66 -1.55
N PRO A 56 -13.09 -5.60 -2.84
CA PRO A 56 -14.48 -5.47 -3.26
C PRO A 56 -15.35 -6.71 -2.97
N ARG A 57 -14.73 -7.86 -2.71
CA ARG A 57 -15.43 -9.10 -2.36
C ARG A 57 -15.41 -9.41 -0.86
N TRP A 58 -14.70 -8.61 -0.08
CA TRP A 58 -14.62 -8.80 1.36
C TRP A 58 -15.84 -8.19 2.06
N ASN A 59 -16.68 -9.05 2.61
CA ASN A 59 -17.85 -8.64 3.39
C ASN A 59 -17.48 -8.52 4.88
N PHE A 60 -16.75 -7.46 5.24
CA PHE A 60 -16.42 -7.17 6.64
C PHE A 60 -17.57 -6.42 7.32
N ASP A 61 -17.76 -6.70 8.60
CA ASP A 61 -18.69 -5.97 9.46
C ASP A 61 -18.05 -4.70 10.07
N ASP A 62 -18.90 -3.85 10.65
CA ASP A 62 -18.46 -2.61 11.29
C ASP A 62 -17.49 -2.90 12.45
N ALA A 63 -17.71 -3.94 13.23
CA ALA A 63 -16.84 -4.32 14.34
C ALA A 63 -15.41 -4.68 13.87
N THR A 64 -15.29 -5.31 12.70
CA THR A 64 -13.99 -5.60 12.09
C THR A 64 -13.26 -4.33 11.66
N PHE A 65 -13.99 -3.41 11.03
CA PHE A 65 -13.42 -2.11 10.66
C PHE A 65 -13.04 -1.29 11.89
N ASP A 66 -13.91 -1.18 12.87
CA ASP A 66 -13.74 -0.34 14.06
C ASP A 66 -12.51 -0.72 14.89
N ARG A 67 -12.16 -2.01 14.94
CA ARG A 67 -10.92 -2.48 15.61
C ARG A 67 -9.66 -1.83 15.00
N SER A 68 -9.64 -1.64 13.69
CA SER A 68 -8.53 -0.98 13.00
C SER A 68 -8.68 0.55 13.04
N ALA A 69 -9.90 1.03 12.93
CA ALA A 69 -10.23 2.45 12.85
C ALA A 69 -9.89 3.23 14.13
N ALA A 70 -9.82 2.56 15.28
CA ALA A 70 -9.36 3.16 16.54
C ALA A 70 -7.96 3.81 16.40
N SER A 71 -7.09 3.29 15.51
CA SER A 71 -5.78 3.87 15.23
C SER A 71 -5.85 5.23 14.51
N PHE A 72 -6.96 5.54 13.85
CA PHE A 72 -7.16 6.80 13.12
C PHE A 72 -7.40 7.99 14.06
N ASP A 73 -7.65 7.73 15.33
CA ASP A 73 -7.83 8.76 16.37
C ASP A 73 -6.51 9.27 16.95
N ASN A 74 -5.37 8.68 16.51
CA ASN A 74 -4.07 9.27 16.79
C ASN A 74 -4.03 10.71 16.26
N PRO A 75 -3.65 11.71 17.08
CA PRO A 75 -3.64 13.12 16.68
C PRO A 75 -2.73 13.40 15.48
N ASP A 76 -1.68 12.62 15.29
CA ASP A 76 -0.73 12.78 14.19
C ASP A 76 -1.17 12.06 12.90
N HIS A 77 -2.23 11.26 12.97
CA HIS A 77 -2.64 10.37 11.86
C HIS A 77 -2.86 11.12 10.54
N VAL A 78 -3.61 12.22 10.60
CA VAL A 78 -3.94 13.01 9.40
C VAL A 78 -2.67 13.59 8.76
N ASP A 79 -1.80 14.18 9.56
CA ASP A 79 -0.59 14.81 9.07
C ASP A 79 0.39 13.78 8.49
N ILE A 80 0.52 12.62 9.12
CA ILE A 80 1.33 11.50 8.61
C ILE A 80 0.80 11.02 7.25
N VAL A 81 -0.50 10.80 7.11
CA VAL A 81 -1.11 10.34 5.86
C VAL A 81 -0.94 11.37 4.76
N ILE A 82 -1.28 12.62 5.01
CA ILE A 82 -1.17 13.71 4.04
C ILE A 82 0.29 13.91 3.60
N HIS A 83 1.23 13.92 4.55
CA HIS A 83 2.65 14.05 4.24
C HIS A 83 3.15 12.91 3.35
N ASN A 84 2.82 11.65 3.68
CA ASN A 84 3.23 10.49 2.90
C ASN A 84 2.74 10.53 1.44
N TYR A 85 1.50 10.96 1.21
CA TYR A 85 0.97 11.05 -0.15
C TYR A 85 1.49 12.27 -0.92
N ARG A 86 1.67 13.40 -0.26
CA ARG A 86 2.32 14.60 -0.85
C ARG A 86 3.77 14.33 -1.22
N TRP A 87 4.50 13.63 -0.36
CA TRP A 87 5.88 13.24 -0.64
C TRP A 87 5.99 12.42 -1.94
N ARG A 88 5.09 11.48 -2.17
CA ARG A 88 5.07 10.67 -3.40
C ARG A 88 4.88 11.48 -4.67
N LEU A 89 4.18 12.59 -4.58
CA LEU A 89 3.93 13.52 -5.68
C LEU A 89 4.99 14.64 -5.78
N GLY A 90 6.04 14.61 -4.95
CA GLY A 90 7.04 15.66 -4.91
C GLY A 90 6.55 16.98 -4.31
N LEU A 91 5.42 16.96 -3.56
CA LEU A 91 4.79 18.12 -2.95
C LEU A 91 5.17 18.31 -1.47
N ALA A 92 5.99 17.44 -0.93
CA ALA A 92 6.55 17.54 0.41
C ALA A 92 7.96 16.99 0.41
N GLU A 93 8.83 17.59 1.20
CA GLU A 93 10.20 17.12 1.40
C GLU A 93 10.22 16.03 2.49
N SER A 94 11.18 15.11 2.39
CA SER A 94 11.45 14.17 3.44
C SER A 94 12.25 14.82 4.59
N GLU A 95 12.21 14.17 5.75
CA GLU A 95 13.07 14.58 6.86
C GLU A 95 14.55 14.33 6.51
N SER A 96 15.39 15.34 6.70
CA SER A 96 16.81 15.30 6.34
C SER A 96 17.57 14.11 6.95
N ARG A 97 17.15 13.64 8.14
CA ARG A 97 17.75 12.46 8.80
C ARG A 97 17.59 11.15 7.99
N PHE A 98 16.65 11.08 7.06
CA PHE A 98 16.42 9.91 6.21
C PHE A 98 16.98 10.09 4.78
N GLY A 99 17.57 11.24 4.46
CA GLY A 99 18.03 11.55 3.11
C GLY A 99 18.98 10.52 2.50
N ASP A 100 19.89 9.95 3.32
CA ASP A 100 20.80 8.90 2.87
C ASP A 100 20.06 7.59 2.53
N LEU A 101 19.07 7.22 3.34
CA LEU A 101 18.27 6.03 3.09
C LEU A 101 17.41 6.20 1.85
N GLU A 102 16.82 7.36 1.65
CA GLU A 102 16.00 7.65 0.47
C GLU A 102 16.82 7.65 -0.82
N ARG A 103 18.04 8.22 -0.80
CA ARG A 103 18.95 8.12 -1.95
C ARG A 103 19.26 6.66 -2.30
N ARG A 104 19.59 5.84 -1.30
CA ARG A 104 19.84 4.40 -1.51
C ARG A 104 18.61 3.66 -2.06
N LEU A 105 17.42 3.98 -1.57
CA LEU A 105 16.18 3.39 -2.08
C LEU A 105 15.86 3.86 -3.50
N ALA A 106 16.19 5.11 -3.85
CA ALA A 106 15.99 5.64 -5.20
C ALA A 106 16.84 4.91 -6.27
N GLU A 107 17.96 4.31 -5.88
CA GLU A 107 18.79 3.47 -6.75
C GLU A 107 18.11 2.14 -7.10
N GLY A 108 17.03 1.77 -6.40
CA GLY A 108 16.30 0.52 -6.62
C GLY A 108 17.12 -0.72 -6.28
N PRO A 109 17.68 -0.82 -5.05
CA PRO A 109 18.57 -1.91 -4.67
C PRO A 109 17.89 -3.27 -4.84
N GLU A 110 18.68 -4.27 -5.16
CA GLU A 110 18.24 -5.66 -5.24
C GLU A 110 17.84 -6.20 -3.85
N ILE A 111 16.84 -7.07 -3.84
CA ILE A 111 16.38 -7.75 -2.62
C ILE A 111 16.97 -9.16 -2.64
N THR A 112 17.97 -9.36 -1.77
CA THR A 112 18.76 -10.60 -1.72
C THR A 112 18.26 -11.60 -0.68
N VAL A 113 17.42 -11.15 0.25
CA VAL A 113 16.86 -12.02 1.30
C VAL A 113 15.74 -12.91 0.74
N PRO A 114 15.51 -14.10 1.30
CA PRO A 114 14.37 -14.94 0.92
C PRO A 114 13.06 -14.15 1.01
N THR A 115 12.27 -14.18 -0.06
CA THR A 115 11.07 -13.35 -0.15
C THR A 115 9.91 -14.11 -0.79
N ILE A 116 8.72 -13.98 -0.20
CA ILE A 116 7.45 -14.37 -0.81
C ILE A 116 6.61 -13.11 -1.00
N THR A 117 6.21 -12.82 -2.24
CA THR A 117 5.19 -11.81 -2.50
C THR A 117 3.82 -12.47 -2.62
N LEU A 118 2.81 -11.83 -2.04
CA LEU A 118 1.43 -12.31 -2.02
C LEU A 118 0.51 -11.34 -2.74
N GLU A 119 -0.44 -11.88 -3.47
CA GLU A 119 -1.51 -11.14 -4.10
C GLU A 119 -2.84 -11.86 -3.91
N GLY A 120 -3.93 -11.10 -3.75
CA GLY A 120 -5.28 -11.63 -3.72
C GLY A 120 -5.90 -11.62 -5.13
N ASP A 121 -6.64 -12.67 -5.49
CA ASP A 121 -7.29 -12.81 -6.81
C ASP A 121 -8.44 -11.81 -7.04
N ALA A 122 -8.82 -11.04 -6.03
CA ALA A 122 -9.82 -9.97 -6.11
C ALA A 122 -9.29 -8.63 -5.57
N ASN A 123 -7.96 -8.41 -5.67
CA ASN A 123 -7.34 -7.14 -5.25
C ASN A 123 -7.86 -5.98 -6.13
N GLY A 124 -8.64 -5.09 -5.52
CA GLY A 124 -9.17 -3.89 -6.19
C GLY A 124 -8.27 -2.65 -6.06
N ALA A 125 -7.15 -2.75 -5.33
CA ALA A 125 -6.20 -1.66 -5.25
C ALA A 125 -5.27 -1.68 -6.47
N PRO A 126 -4.84 -0.51 -6.99
CA PRO A 126 -3.84 -0.46 -8.06
C PRO A 126 -2.54 -1.17 -7.65
N HIS A 127 -2.08 -2.07 -8.48
CA HIS A 127 -0.87 -2.85 -8.24
C HIS A 127 -0.21 -3.24 -9.56
N PRO A 128 1.15 -3.35 -9.60
CA PRO A 128 1.84 -3.83 -10.79
C PRO A 128 1.75 -5.36 -10.88
N GLU A 129 1.74 -5.86 -12.10
CA GLU A 129 1.88 -7.29 -12.36
C GLU A 129 3.18 -7.86 -11.74
N ALA A 130 3.12 -9.07 -11.19
CA ALA A 130 4.27 -9.71 -10.54
C ALA A 130 5.53 -9.75 -11.42
N ALA A 131 5.37 -9.99 -12.71
CA ALA A 131 6.47 -10.01 -13.68
C ALA A 131 7.23 -8.66 -13.78
N ALA A 132 6.55 -7.55 -13.51
CA ALA A 132 7.15 -6.21 -13.61
C ALA A 132 8.21 -5.97 -12.52
N TYR A 133 8.09 -6.65 -11.39
CA TYR A 133 8.98 -6.43 -10.24
C TYR A 133 9.79 -7.67 -9.83
N ALA A 134 9.50 -8.84 -10.36
CA ALA A 134 10.16 -10.10 -9.98
C ALA A 134 11.70 -10.03 -10.06
N ARG A 135 12.24 -9.30 -11.06
CA ARG A 135 13.68 -9.10 -11.25
C ARG A 135 14.38 -8.34 -10.10
N LYS A 136 13.62 -7.68 -9.21
CA LYS A 136 14.20 -7.01 -8.05
C LYS A 136 14.64 -7.98 -6.95
N PHE A 137 14.13 -9.20 -6.98
CA PHE A 137 14.45 -10.25 -6.03
C PHE A 137 15.51 -11.16 -6.61
N THR A 138 16.76 -11.02 -6.17
CA THR A 138 17.89 -11.82 -6.62
C THR A 138 18.24 -12.96 -5.65
N GLY A 139 17.62 -12.97 -4.47
CA GLY A 139 17.62 -14.10 -3.55
C GLY A 139 16.59 -15.16 -3.91
N ARG A 140 16.32 -16.10 -3.00
CA ARG A 140 15.23 -17.07 -3.16
C ARG A 140 13.88 -16.34 -3.16
N TYR A 141 13.12 -16.51 -4.21
CA TYR A 141 11.90 -15.76 -4.45
C TYR A 141 10.75 -16.63 -4.89
N ALA A 142 9.57 -16.39 -4.34
CA ALA A 142 8.31 -16.95 -4.80
C ALA A 142 7.22 -15.88 -4.87
N HIS A 143 6.31 -16.02 -5.84
CA HIS A 143 5.08 -15.25 -5.89
C HIS A 143 3.90 -16.20 -5.70
N ARG A 144 2.90 -15.79 -4.90
CA ARG A 144 1.69 -16.58 -4.66
C ARG A 144 0.45 -15.72 -4.82
N VAL A 145 -0.53 -16.25 -5.55
CA VAL A 145 -1.88 -15.68 -5.61
C VAL A 145 -2.75 -16.44 -4.61
N ILE A 146 -3.38 -15.71 -3.69
CA ILE A 146 -4.34 -16.26 -2.74
C ILE A 146 -5.73 -16.14 -3.38
N THR A 147 -6.35 -17.28 -3.65
CA THR A 147 -7.63 -17.38 -4.33
C THR A 147 -8.81 -17.44 -3.36
N GLY A 148 -10.02 -17.25 -3.89
CA GLY A 148 -11.26 -17.29 -3.10
C GLY A 148 -11.91 -15.92 -2.90
N GLY A 149 -11.55 -14.95 -3.75
CA GLY A 149 -12.09 -13.59 -3.68
C GLY A 149 -11.36 -12.69 -2.68
N VAL A 150 -10.09 -13.01 -2.39
CA VAL A 150 -9.25 -12.26 -1.46
C VAL A 150 -8.81 -10.95 -2.11
N GLY A 151 -9.01 -9.84 -1.42
CA GLY A 151 -8.64 -8.50 -1.87
C GLY A 151 -7.30 -8.02 -1.30
N HIS A 152 -7.25 -6.73 -1.04
CA HIS A 152 -6.01 -6.04 -0.63
C HIS A 152 -5.64 -6.26 0.85
N ASN A 153 -6.64 -6.52 1.71
CA ASN A 153 -6.43 -6.65 3.14
C ASN A 153 -6.13 -8.12 3.53
N MET A 154 -5.23 -8.75 2.80
CA MET A 154 -4.90 -10.19 2.92
C MET A 154 -4.68 -10.70 4.36
N PRO A 155 -3.99 -10.00 5.27
CA PRO A 155 -3.83 -10.48 6.64
C PRO A 155 -5.15 -10.65 7.39
N GLN A 156 -6.19 -9.91 7.01
CA GLN A 156 -7.53 -9.96 7.62
C GLN A 156 -8.48 -10.86 6.83
N GLU A 157 -8.37 -10.87 5.50
CA GLU A 157 -9.23 -11.66 4.62
C GLU A 157 -8.83 -13.15 4.57
N ALA A 158 -7.52 -13.43 4.62
CA ALA A 158 -6.95 -14.77 4.54
C ALA A 158 -5.82 -14.98 5.57
N PRO A 159 -6.10 -14.87 6.88
CA PRO A 159 -5.06 -14.87 7.92
C PRO A 159 -4.23 -16.14 7.94
N GLN A 160 -4.83 -17.31 7.67
CA GLN A 160 -4.12 -18.59 7.66
C GLN A 160 -3.13 -18.65 6.49
N ALA A 161 -3.55 -18.26 5.28
CA ALA A 161 -2.69 -18.25 4.11
C ALA A 161 -1.55 -17.25 4.26
N PHE A 162 -1.85 -16.08 4.84
CA PHE A 162 -0.84 -15.07 5.14
C PHE A 162 0.19 -15.57 6.17
N ALA A 163 -0.27 -16.15 7.29
CA ALA A 163 0.60 -16.72 8.32
C ALA A 163 1.45 -17.87 7.78
N GLN A 164 0.87 -18.73 6.94
CA GLN A 164 1.61 -19.82 6.30
C GLN A 164 2.73 -19.29 5.40
N ALA A 165 2.50 -18.22 4.66
CA ALA A 165 3.56 -17.62 3.85
C ALA A 165 4.72 -17.06 4.69
N VAL A 166 4.44 -16.52 5.89
CA VAL A 166 5.47 -16.08 6.84
C VAL A 166 6.32 -17.27 7.33
N VAL A 167 5.69 -18.41 7.59
CA VAL A 167 6.43 -19.63 7.99
C VAL A 167 7.23 -20.20 6.83
N ASP A 168 6.66 -20.16 5.63
CA ASP A 168 7.29 -20.75 4.45
C ASP A 168 8.50 -19.96 3.95
N VAL A 169 8.53 -18.63 4.14
CA VAL A 169 9.67 -17.81 3.70
C VAL A 169 10.98 -18.20 4.38
N ASP A 170 10.91 -18.70 5.62
CA ASP A 170 12.07 -19.20 6.35
C ASP A 170 12.63 -20.51 5.77
N ARG A 171 11.83 -21.20 4.94
CA ARG A 171 12.16 -22.48 4.31
C ARG A 171 12.45 -22.38 2.81
N LEU A 172 12.35 -21.18 2.24
CA LEU A 172 12.64 -20.94 0.83
C LEU A 172 14.06 -21.34 0.44
#